data_f01503aee588611be925cac719e21aed
#
_entry.id   f01503aee588611be925cac719e21aed
#
_cell.length_a   1.000
_cell.length_b   1.000
_cell.length_c   1.000
_cell.angle_alpha   90.00
_cell.angle_beta   90.00
_cell.angle_gamma   90.00
#
_symmetry.space_group_name_H-M   'P 1'
#
loop_
_entity.id
_entity.type
_entity.pdbx_description
1 polymer ?
#
loop_
_entity_poly.entity_id
_entity_poly.type
_entity_poly.pdbx_seq_one_letter_code
_entity_poly.pdbx_strand_id
1 'polypeptide(L)'
;MDIVKRDGSIQNFDKKKIEDAVIKVFTGTNTICNKDLCKDISQEIETICLSYQTTPSVEMIQDLVEEQLMKHDYYSQAKAYILYRQKRMENRELMMKLVKDLQEEAILTVMQKIQKDFSAEVYDFKALRMKFLSFLKEDMSKDMRLRMLMKACVELISREAPKWEYIASRFLSWQLKQDVHARMARLGISSFYEKIAYCTKEGLYGDYILKQYAKEEIDELQSYLKDERDELFTYSGLELVMKRYLLISHNHEVLETPQEMFMGIAMHLAIKEQDRVYWAKQIYDILSMLKVTMATPTMSNARKPYHQLSSCFIDTVDDTLSNIYKSIDNFAQVSKHGGGMGMYFGKVRANGSDIRGFEGAAGGVIRWIKLVNDTATAVDQL
;
A
#
# COMPACT_ATOMS: atom_id res chain seq x y z
N MET A 1 25.40 27.29 -16.94
CA MET A 1 26.01 27.67 -15.66
C MET A 1 25.67 26.58 -14.66
N ASP A 2 26.63 26.17 -13.86
CA ASP A 2 26.41 25.15 -12.82
C ASP A 2 26.05 25.80 -11.49
N ILE A 3 25.35 25.04 -10.63
CA ILE A 3 25.01 25.43 -9.26
C ILE A 3 25.39 24.31 -8.31
N VAL A 4 25.76 24.65 -7.09
CA VAL A 4 26.02 23.70 -6.00
C VAL A 4 24.75 23.49 -5.21
N LYS A 5 24.30 22.23 -5.14
CA LYS A 5 23.20 21.83 -4.26
C LYS A 5 23.66 21.75 -2.80
N ARG A 6 22.67 21.64 -1.90
CA ARG A 6 22.91 21.52 -0.45
C ARG A 6 23.67 20.26 -0.03
N ASP A 7 23.61 19.20 -0.83
CA ASP A 7 24.36 17.95 -0.64
C ASP A 7 25.76 17.99 -1.25
N GLY A 8 26.18 19.15 -1.77
CA GLY A 8 27.46 19.36 -2.44
C GLY A 8 27.49 18.90 -3.90
N SER A 9 26.43 18.29 -4.42
CA SER A 9 26.36 17.88 -5.83
C SER A 9 26.19 19.09 -6.76
N ILE A 10 26.74 18.98 -7.97
CA ILE A 10 26.66 20.02 -9.00
C ILE A 10 25.50 19.68 -9.94
N GLN A 11 24.69 20.68 -10.27
CA GLN A 11 23.60 20.59 -11.24
C GLN A 11 23.58 21.82 -12.13
N ASN A 12 23.10 21.67 -13.37
CA ASN A 12 22.85 22.80 -14.24
C ASN A 12 21.78 23.74 -13.66
N PHE A 13 22.03 25.04 -13.77
CA PHE A 13 21.09 26.08 -13.41
C PHE A 13 19.83 25.96 -14.26
N ASP A 14 18.68 26.00 -13.59
CA ASP A 14 17.38 25.89 -14.24
C ASP A 14 16.51 27.09 -13.83
N LYS A 15 16.45 28.06 -14.73
CA LYS A 15 15.69 29.30 -14.58
C LYS A 15 14.22 29.07 -14.31
N LYS A 16 13.63 28.01 -14.91
CA LYS A 16 12.21 27.68 -14.74
C LYS A 16 11.87 27.36 -13.29
N LYS A 17 12.79 26.80 -12.53
CA LYS A 17 12.59 26.52 -11.09
C LYS A 17 12.43 27.81 -10.29
N ILE A 18 13.11 28.88 -10.68
CA ILE A 18 12.98 30.20 -10.03
C ILE A 18 11.63 30.80 -10.39
N GLU A 19 11.26 30.79 -11.67
CA GLU A 19 9.95 31.25 -12.13
C GLU A 19 8.81 30.54 -11.39
N ASP A 20 8.85 29.20 -11.32
CA ASP A 20 7.86 28.40 -10.63
C ASP A 20 7.81 28.69 -9.12
N ALA A 21 8.94 28.99 -8.49
CA ALA A 21 9.00 29.34 -7.08
C ALA A 21 8.35 30.72 -6.82
N VAL A 22 8.62 31.70 -7.66
CA VAL A 22 8.04 33.04 -7.59
C VAL A 22 6.53 32.95 -7.83
N ILE A 23 6.08 32.24 -8.87
CA ILE A 23 4.63 32.05 -9.17
C ILE A 23 3.90 31.46 -7.97
N LYS A 24 4.47 30.45 -7.32
CA LYS A 24 3.86 29.82 -6.14
C LYS A 24 3.66 30.80 -4.98
N VAL A 25 4.58 31.71 -4.78
CA VAL A 25 4.49 32.72 -3.73
C VAL A 25 3.35 33.72 -4.01
N PHE A 26 3.21 34.17 -5.25
CA PHE A 26 2.08 35.03 -5.65
C PHE A 26 0.73 34.31 -5.48
N THR A 27 0.66 33.07 -5.91
CA THR A 27 -0.55 32.25 -5.73
C THR A 27 -0.89 32.06 -4.23
N GLY A 28 0.12 31.82 -3.39
CA GLY A 28 -0.05 31.64 -1.95
C GLY A 28 -0.47 32.91 -1.21
N THR A 29 -0.21 34.10 -1.78
CA THR A 29 -0.64 35.41 -1.24
C THR A 29 -1.93 35.92 -1.89
N ASN A 30 -2.66 35.09 -2.63
CA ASN A 30 -3.87 35.44 -3.39
C ASN A 30 -3.69 36.65 -4.33
N THR A 31 -2.47 36.83 -4.84
CA THR A 31 -2.14 37.92 -5.77
C THR A 31 -1.94 37.35 -7.16
N ILE A 32 -2.45 38.04 -8.18
CA ILE A 32 -2.26 37.62 -9.58
C ILE A 32 -0.77 37.82 -9.92
N CYS A 33 -0.09 36.72 -10.28
CA CYS A 33 1.28 36.81 -10.77
C CYS A 33 1.32 37.38 -12.19
N ASN A 34 2.04 38.47 -12.36
CA ASN A 34 2.44 38.90 -13.68
C ASN A 34 3.55 37.97 -14.20
N LYS A 35 3.26 37.21 -15.27
CA LYS A 35 4.23 36.24 -15.84
C LYS A 35 5.51 36.91 -16.34
N ASP A 36 5.42 38.15 -16.82
CA ASP A 36 6.59 38.87 -17.31
C ASP A 36 7.50 39.26 -16.15
N LEU A 37 6.94 39.72 -15.03
CA LEU A 37 7.71 39.94 -13.79
C LEU A 37 8.46 38.69 -13.31
N CYS A 38 7.79 37.52 -13.34
CA CYS A 38 8.44 36.27 -12.90
C CYS A 38 9.64 35.92 -13.80
N LYS A 39 9.55 36.24 -15.11
CA LYS A 39 10.66 36.08 -16.05
C LYS A 39 11.75 37.11 -15.81
N ASP A 40 11.37 38.36 -15.56
CA ASP A 40 12.34 39.44 -15.30
C ASP A 40 13.16 39.13 -14.05
N ILE A 41 12.51 38.77 -12.94
CA ILE A 41 13.21 38.36 -11.72
C ILE A 41 14.14 37.18 -11.96
N SER A 42 13.69 36.16 -12.71
CA SER A 42 14.53 35.01 -12.99
C SER A 42 15.72 35.33 -13.89
N GLN A 43 15.57 36.29 -14.82
CA GLN A 43 16.63 36.79 -15.69
C GLN A 43 17.65 37.64 -14.93
N GLU A 44 17.20 38.53 -14.03
CA GLU A 44 18.09 39.34 -13.18
C GLU A 44 18.94 38.42 -12.29
N ILE A 45 18.33 37.40 -11.66
CA ILE A 45 19.05 36.41 -10.83
C ILE A 45 20.09 35.65 -11.66
N GLU A 46 19.75 35.21 -12.88
CA GLU A 46 20.68 34.53 -13.78
C GLU A 46 21.88 35.46 -14.10
N THR A 47 21.63 36.71 -14.39
CA THR A 47 22.64 37.71 -14.71
C THR A 47 23.57 37.94 -13.51
N ILE A 48 23.05 38.06 -12.30
CA ILE A 48 23.81 38.21 -11.06
C ILE A 48 24.65 36.94 -10.81
N CYS A 49 24.07 35.77 -10.95
CA CYS A 49 24.80 34.50 -10.77
C CYS A 49 25.95 34.32 -11.77
N LEU A 50 25.80 34.79 -13.01
CA LEU A 50 26.86 34.78 -14.02
C LEU A 50 28.01 35.72 -13.69
N SER A 51 27.78 36.75 -12.87
CA SER A 51 28.81 37.69 -12.44
C SER A 51 29.69 37.17 -11.30
N TYR A 52 29.28 36.07 -10.63
CA TYR A 52 30.05 35.50 -9.54
C TYR A 52 31.33 34.78 -10.04
N GLN A 53 32.42 34.93 -9.30
CA GLN A 53 33.67 34.21 -9.57
C GLN A 53 33.62 32.72 -9.12
N THR A 54 32.66 32.38 -8.29
CA THR A 54 32.46 31.01 -7.75
C THR A 54 31.12 30.48 -8.18
N THR A 55 30.97 29.16 -8.30
CA THR A 55 29.72 28.50 -8.59
C THR A 55 28.68 28.80 -7.50
N PRO A 56 27.54 29.46 -7.83
CA PRO A 56 26.56 29.85 -6.82
C PRO A 56 25.88 28.64 -6.19
N SER A 57 25.58 28.74 -4.89
CA SER A 57 24.81 27.75 -4.16
C SER A 57 23.29 27.99 -4.31
N VAL A 58 22.51 26.94 -4.04
CA VAL A 58 21.03 27.08 -4.02
C VAL A 58 20.59 28.11 -2.97
N GLU A 59 21.30 28.22 -1.84
CA GLU A 59 21.02 29.22 -0.80
C GLU A 59 21.22 30.65 -1.34
N MET A 60 22.34 30.91 -2.00
CA MET A 60 22.60 32.24 -2.62
C MET A 60 21.51 32.59 -3.64
N ILE A 61 21.07 31.64 -4.45
CA ILE A 61 19.98 31.89 -5.41
C ILE A 61 18.67 32.22 -4.69
N GLN A 62 18.39 31.55 -3.57
CA GLN A 62 17.19 31.82 -2.77
C GLN A 62 17.23 33.20 -2.10
N ASP A 63 18.41 33.60 -1.62
CA ASP A 63 18.64 34.95 -1.07
C ASP A 63 18.42 36.03 -2.16
N LEU A 64 18.92 35.79 -3.38
CA LEU A 64 18.67 36.66 -4.51
C LEU A 64 17.17 36.75 -4.88
N VAL A 65 16.39 35.67 -4.78
CA VAL A 65 14.92 35.73 -5.00
C VAL A 65 14.27 36.64 -3.98
N GLU A 66 14.68 36.58 -2.72
CA GLU A 66 14.16 37.46 -1.64
C GLU A 66 14.51 38.92 -1.95
N GLU A 67 15.77 39.20 -2.30
CA GLU A 67 16.23 40.55 -2.63
C GLU A 67 15.53 41.13 -3.85
N GLN A 68 15.36 40.36 -4.92
CA GLN A 68 14.69 40.84 -6.12
C GLN A 68 13.19 41.09 -5.88
N LEU A 69 12.49 40.24 -5.10
CA LEU A 69 11.10 40.49 -4.71
C LEU A 69 10.97 41.80 -3.91
N MET A 70 11.92 42.10 -3.01
CA MET A 70 11.95 43.36 -2.26
C MET A 70 12.26 44.57 -3.15
N LYS A 71 13.21 44.43 -4.07
CA LYS A 71 13.62 45.49 -5.02
C LYS A 71 12.48 45.88 -5.96
N HIS A 72 11.61 44.95 -6.28
CA HIS A 72 10.40 45.19 -7.09
C HIS A 72 9.17 45.58 -6.23
N ASP A 73 9.34 45.97 -4.97
CA ASP A 73 8.31 46.41 -4.03
C ASP A 73 7.27 45.32 -3.64
N TYR A 74 7.59 44.03 -3.87
CA TYR A 74 6.73 42.91 -3.48
C TYR A 74 7.04 42.40 -2.06
N TYR A 75 7.01 43.29 -1.08
CA TYR A 75 7.37 42.99 0.31
C TYR A 75 6.54 41.89 0.96
N SER A 76 5.25 41.82 0.68
CA SER A 76 4.35 40.76 1.20
C SER A 76 4.71 39.38 0.63
N GLN A 77 5.09 39.31 -0.64
CA GLN A 77 5.54 38.11 -1.34
C GLN A 77 6.93 37.70 -0.85
N ALA A 78 7.84 38.65 -0.69
CA ALA A 78 9.17 38.38 -0.11
C ALA A 78 9.04 37.78 1.31
N LYS A 79 8.19 38.37 2.17
CA LYS A 79 7.92 37.83 3.49
C LYS A 79 7.32 36.42 3.46
N ALA A 80 6.36 36.16 2.56
CA ALA A 80 5.78 34.85 2.37
C ALA A 80 6.83 33.83 1.90
N TYR A 81 7.74 34.21 0.99
CA TYR A 81 8.83 33.37 0.52
C TYR A 81 9.81 33.01 1.62
N ILE A 82 10.24 33.99 2.44
CA ILE A 82 11.13 33.81 3.59
C ILE A 82 10.51 32.81 4.59
N LEU A 83 9.25 33.03 4.97
CA LEU A 83 8.53 32.15 5.90
C LEU A 83 8.38 30.72 5.34
N TYR A 84 8.08 30.59 4.05
CA TYR A 84 8.00 29.28 3.39
C TYR A 84 9.35 28.56 3.38
N ARG A 85 10.43 29.29 3.08
CA ARG A 85 11.81 28.77 3.08
C ARG A 85 12.23 28.31 4.47
N GLN A 86 11.96 29.12 5.50
CA GLN A 86 12.24 28.78 6.89
C GLN A 86 11.48 27.51 7.31
N LYS A 87 10.19 27.44 7.03
CA LYS A 87 9.36 26.26 7.35
C LYS A 87 9.87 24.99 6.65
N ARG A 88 10.32 25.09 5.40
CA ARG A 88 10.95 23.97 4.69
C ARG A 88 12.27 23.51 5.30
N MET A 89 13.08 24.44 5.79
CA MET A 89 14.33 24.14 6.47
C MET A 89 14.07 23.43 7.80
N GLU A 90 13.16 23.96 8.62
CA GLU A 90 12.75 23.35 9.89
C GLU A 90 12.20 21.91 9.68
N ASN A 91 11.35 21.71 8.69
CA ASN A 91 10.82 20.39 8.38
C ASN A 91 11.92 19.41 7.93
N ARG A 92 12.91 19.85 7.16
CA ARG A 92 14.05 19.01 6.77
C ARG A 92 14.87 18.61 7.99
N GLU A 93 15.17 19.52 8.90
CA GLU A 93 15.86 19.21 10.15
C GLU A 93 15.10 18.23 11.01
N LEU A 94 13.78 18.39 11.10
CA LEU A 94 12.91 17.45 11.80
C LEU A 94 12.93 16.07 11.18
N MET A 95 12.90 15.97 9.85
CA MET A 95 13.04 14.68 9.16
C MET A 95 14.39 14.02 9.45
N MET A 96 15.49 14.78 9.43
CA MET A 96 16.82 14.26 9.75
C MET A 96 16.92 13.78 11.21
N LYS A 97 16.31 14.53 12.14
CA LYS A 97 16.20 14.11 13.55
C LYS A 97 15.38 12.80 13.66
N LEU A 98 14.27 12.68 12.92
CA LEU A 98 13.44 11.48 12.94
C LEU A 98 14.17 10.27 12.32
N VAL A 99 14.90 10.45 11.23
CA VAL A 99 15.80 9.43 10.63
C VAL A 99 16.82 8.93 11.65
N LYS A 100 17.45 9.84 12.39
CA LYS A 100 18.40 9.50 13.46
C LYS A 100 17.73 8.73 14.59
N ASP A 101 16.54 9.15 15.02
CA ASP A 101 15.77 8.48 16.07
C ASP A 101 15.32 7.06 15.62
N LEU A 102 15.05 6.86 14.33
CA LEU A 102 14.70 5.57 13.71
C LEU A 102 15.91 4.67 13.46
N GLN A 103 17.11 5.25 13.34
CA GLN A 103 18.34 4.57 12.91
C GLN A 103 18.21 3.93 11.52
N GLU A 104 17.44 4.58 10.61
CA GLU A 104 17.15 4.09 9.26
C GLU A 104 17.17 5.24 8.25
N GLU A 105 18.28 5.33 7.48
CA GLU A 105 18.48 6.45 6.54
C GLU A 105 17.64 6.34 5.27
N ALA A 106 17.38 5.13 4.80
CA ALA A 106 16.63 4.90 3.55
C ALA A 106 15.18 5.41 3.61
N ILE A 107 14.61 5.58 4.81
CA ILE A 107 13.26 6.11 5.02
C ILE A 107 13.11 7.59 4.65
N LEU A 108 14.23 8.32 4.51
CA LEU A 108 14.22 9.74 4.18
C LEU A 108 13.50 10.02 2.85
N THR A 109 13.68 9.16 1.87
CA THR A 109 13.02 9.28 0.55
C THR A 109 11.50 9.22 0.67
N VAL A 110 10.98 8.33 1.52
CA VAL A 110 9.55 8.20 1.79
C VAL A 110 9.03 9.45 2.51
N MET A 111 9.75 9.94 3.52
CA MET A 111 9.38 11.15 4.24
C MET A 111 9.32 12.37 3.32
N GLN A 112 10.29 12.51 2.40
CA GLN A 112 10.31 13.59 1.40
C GLN A 112 9.10 13.51 0.46
N LYS A 113 8.72 12.31 0.04
CA LYS A 113 7.53 12.08 -0.79
C LYS A 113 6.24 12.43 -0.02
N ILE A 114 6.13 11.98 1.23
CA ILE A 114 5.01 12.33 2.11
C ILE A 114 4.90 13.86 2.25
N GLN A 115 6.00 14.56 2.51
CA GLN A 115 5.99 16.01 2.63
C GLN A 115 5.55 16.74 1.35
N LYS A 116 5.81 16.14 0.18
CA LYS A 116 5.37 16.69 -1.11
C LYS A 116 3.87 16.53 -1.31
N ASP A 117 3.30 15.40 -0.89
CA ASP A 117 1.94 15.00 -1.21
C ASP A 117 0.91 15.41 -0.14
N PHE A 118 1.37 15.72 1.08
CA PHE A 118 0.52 16.12 2.21
C PHE A 118 0.90 17.50 2.71
N SER A 119 -0.12 18.33 3.03
CA SER A 119 0.09 19.68 3.58
C SER A 119 0.83 19.60 4.91
N ALA A 120 1.99 20.24 5.02
CA ALA A 120 2.76 20.32 6.25
C ALA A 120 2.07 21.15 7.36
N GLU A 121 0.98 21.86 7.07
CA GLU A 121 0.19 22.60 8.05
C GLU A 121 -0.72 21.68 8.87
N VAL A 122 -1.22 20.63 8.21
CA VAL A 122 -2.12 19.63 8.81
C VAL A 122 -1.32 18.39 9.27
N TYR A 123 -0.34 17.95 8.45
CA TYR A 123 0.46 16.74 8.68
C TYR A 123 1.89 17.12 9.06
N ASP A 124 2.02 17.67 10.27
CA ASP A 124 3.28 18.21 10.78
C ASP A 124 4.19 17.09 11.33
N PHE A 125 5.40 17.01 10.80
CA PHE A 125 6.42 16.07 11.27
C PHE A 125 6.89 16.35 12.71
N LYS A 126 6.69 17.57 13.22
CA LYS A 126 6.96 17.88 14.64
C LYS A 126 6.01 17.13 15.55
N ALA A 127 4.70 17.18 15.25
CA ALA A 127 3.69 16.42 15.98
C ALA A 127 3.96 14.91 15.89
N LEU A 128 4.28 14.40 14.69
CA LEU A 128 4.63 13.00 14.48
C LEU A 128 5.84 12.59 15.33
N ARG A 129 6.93 13.38 15.31
CA ARG A 129 8.14 13.08 16.08
C ARG A 129 7.88 13.10 17.59
N MET A 130 7.14 14.08 18.10
CA MET A 130 6.78 14.16 19.53
C MET A 130 6.00 12.90 19.95
N LYS A 131 5.01 12.50 19.16
CA LYS A 131 4.22 11.29 19.43
C LYS A 131 5.06 10.04 19.35
N PHE A 132 5.92 9.90 18.34
CA PHE A 132 6.84 8.78 18.18
C PHE A 132 7.79 8.65 19.39
N LEU A 133 8.40 9.75 19.82
CA LEU A 133 9.31 9.76 20.98
C LEU A 133 8.63 9.30 22.26
N SER A 134 7.31 9.52 22.42
CA SER A 134 6.56 9.03 23.59
C SER A 134 6.47 7.49 23.65
N PHE A 135 6.70 6.80 22.54
CA PHE A 135 6.71 5.33 22.47
C PHE A 135 8.12 4.73 22.48
N LEU A 136 9.14 5.56 22.24
CA LEU A 136 10.51 5.07 22.05
C LEU A 136 11.10 4.61 23.38
N LYS A 137 11.75 3.44 23.35
CA LYS A 137 12.56 2.89 24.46
C LYS A 137 13.97 2.61 23.95
N GLU A 138 14.97 2.62 24.84
CA GLU A 138 16.38 2.52 24.48
C GLU A 138 16.72 1.22 23.73
N ASP A 139 16.16 0.08 24.13
CA ASP A 139 16.50 -1.25 23.62
C ASP A 139 15.66 -1.68 22.38
N MET A 140 14.96 -0.76 21.73
CA MET A 140 14.14 -1.10 20.57
C MET A 140 14.98 -1.35 19.32
N SER A 141 14.72 -2.49 18.64
CA SER A 141 15.24 -2.74 17.29
C SER A 141 14.71 -1.74 16.25
N LYS A 142 15.39 -1.63 15.11
CA LYS A 142 14.94 -0.78 13.98
C LYS A 142 13.50 -1.07 13.57
N ASP A 143 13.15 -2.33 13.41
CA ASP A 143 11.78 -2.76 13.03
C ASP A 143 10.75 -2.33 14.08
N MET A 144 11.09 -2.43 15.36
CA MET A 144 10.21 -2.01 16.43
C MET A 144 10.04 -0.49 16.46
N ARG A 145 11.11 0.28 16.21
CA ARG A 145 11.05 1.75 16.06
C ARG A 145 10.14 2.14 14.89
N LEU A 146 10.26 1.47 13.75
CA LEU A 146 9.42 1.74 12.60
C LEU A 146 7.93 1.42 12.87
N ARG A 147 7.65 0.33 13.58
CA ARG A 147 6.28 0.03 14.07
C ARG A 147 5.75 1.12 15.01
N MET A 148 6.59 1.66 15.88
CA MET A 148 6.18 2.78 16.75
C MET A 148 5.94 4.07 15.97
N LEU A 149 6.69 4.32 14.89
CA LEU A 149 6.42 5.44 13.98
C LEU A 149 5.03 5.30 13.32
N MET A 150 4.73 4.12 12.78
CA MET A 150 3.42 3.84 12.19
C MET A 150 2.29 3.97 13.22
N LYS A 151 2.50 3.44 14.42
CA LYS A 151 1.57 3.63 15.54
C LYS A 151 1.36 5.11 15.88
N ALA A 152 2.43 5.91 15.89
CA ALA A 152 2.33 7.35 16.12
C ALA A 152 1.47 8.04 15.06
N CYS A 153 1.62 7.66 13.77
CA CYS A 153 0.75 8.16 12.71
C CYS A 153 -0.73 7.79 12.95
N VAL A 154 -1.00 6.53 13.29
CA VAL A 154 -2.38 6.05 13.55
C VAL A 154 -3.01 6.81 14.73
N GLU A 155 -2.26 7.10 15.80
CA GLU A 155 -2.78 7.85 16.95
C GLU A 155 -2.93 9.37 16.69
N LEU A 156 -2.40 9.87 15.58
CA LEU A 156 -2.61 11.25 15.11
C LEU A 156 -3.82 11.38 14.19
N ILE A 157 -4.50 10.29 13.84
CA ILE A 157 -5.71 10.34 13.03
C ILE A 157 -6.79 11.09 13.82
N SER A 158 -7.33 12.13 13.19
CA SER A 158 -8.43 12.91 13.73
C SER A 158 -9.39 13.32 12.61
N ARG A 159 -10.50 13.95 12.99
CA ARG A 159 -11.46 14.49 12.00
C ARG A 159 -10.81 15.56 11.11
N GLU A 160 -9.91 16.35 11.68
CA GLU A 160 -9.19 17.45 11.02
C GLU A 160 -8.00 16.95 10.19
N ALA A 161 -7.43 15.79 10.58
CA ALA A 161 -6.25 15.21 9.95
C ALA A 161 -6.43 13.70 9.64
N PRO A 162 -7.43 13.31 8.83
CA PRO A 162 -7.74 11.89 8.59
C PRO A 162 -6.68 11.16 7.77
N LYS A 163 -5.89 11.87 6.96
CA LYS A 163 -4.92 11.24 6.06
C LYS A 163 -3.63 10.74 6.74
N TRP A 164 -3.50 10.88 8.07
CA TRP A 164 -2.44 10.19 8.80
C TRP A 164 -2.47 8.68 8.59
N GLU A 165 -3.64 8.11 8.30
CA GLU A 165 -3.81 6.71 7.93
C GLU A 165 -3.04 6.34 6.65
N TYR A 166 -3.09 7.21 5.62
CA TYR A 166 -2.32 7.01 4.38
C TYR A 166 -0.82 7.23 4.58
N ILE A 167 -0.43 8.15 5.46
CA ILE A 167 0.98 8.36 5.82
C ILE A 167 1.54 7.11 6.52
N ALA A 168 0.80 6.53 7.47
CA ALA A 168 1.15 5.26 8.10
C ALA A 168 1.29 4.13 7.07
N SER A 169 0.35 4.05 6.11
CA SER A 169 0.38 3.08 5.03
C SER A 169 1.63 3.19 4.16
N ARG A 170 2.10 4.40 3.86
CA ARG A 170 3.33 4.59 3.07
C ARG A 170 4.57 4.07 3.77
N PHE A 171 4.68 4.25 5.09
CA PHE A 171 5.76 3.64 5.87
C PHE A 171 5.66 2.12 5.88
N LEU A 172 4.46 1.57 6.03
CA LEU A 172 4.23 0.12 6.00
C LEU A 172 4.54 -0.48 4.62
N SER A 173 4.09 0.16 3.53
CA SER A 173 4.37 -0.28 2.15
C SER A 173 5.87 -0.25 1.85
N TRP A 174 6.57 0.80 2.30
CA TRP A 174 8.01 0.87 2.17
C TRP A 174 8.71 -0.28 2.90
N GLN A 175 8.37 -0.53 4.17
CA GLN A 175 8.93 -1.64 4.94
C GLN A 175 8.69 -2.98 4.24
N LEU A 176 7.44 -3.23 3.83
CA LEU A 176 7.07 -4.46 3.11
C LEU A 176 7.94 -4.67 1.86
N LYS A 177 8.13 -3.63 1.06
CA LYS A 177 8.97 -3.69 -0.16
C LYS A 177 10.43 -4.00 0.19
N GLN A 178 11.00 -3.36 1.21
CA GLN A 178 12.36 -3.65 1.66
C GLN A 178 12.50 -5.12 2.10
N ASP A 179 11.54 -5.60 2.89
CA ASP A 179 11.53 -6.98 3.40
C ASP A 179 11.43 -8.00 2.26
N VAL A 180 10.52 -7.78 1.30
CA VAL A 180 10.35 -8.65 0.12
C VAL A 180 11.60 -8.62 -0.76
N HIS A 181 12.15 -7.44 -1.08
CA HIS A 181 13.35 -7.32 -1.91
C HIS A 181 14.57 -7.97 -1.27
N ALA A 182 14.81 -7.72 0.02
CA ALA A 182 15.93 -8.34 0.75
C ALA A 182 15.82 -9.87 0.76
N ARG A 183 14.60 -10.38 0.86
CA ARG A 183 14.33 -11.83 0.84
C ARG A 183 14.56 -12.43 -0.54
N MET A 184 14.05 -11.79 -1.59
CA MET A 184 14.28 -12.22 -2.97
C MET A 184 15.78 -12.21 -3.30
N ALA A 185 16.52 -11.18 -2.89
CA ALA A 185 17.97 -11.12 -3.06
C ALA A 185 18.70 -12.30 -2.35
N ARG A 186 18.29 -12.65 -1.11
CA ARG A 186 18.86 -13.82 -0.40
C ARG A 186 18.59 -15.15 -1.12
N LEU A 187 17.47 -15.25 -1.83
CA LEU A 187 17.09 -16.44 -2.60
C LEU A 187 17.69 -16.44 -4.02
N GLY A 188 18.39 -15.37 -4.45
CA GLY A 188 18.93 -15.23 -5.78
C GLY A 188 17.86 -15.00 -6.85
N ILE A 189 16.69 -14.47 -6.47
CA ILE A 189 15.54 -14.22 -7.33
C ILE A 189 15.56 -12.75 -7.74
N SER A 190 15.56 -12.49 -9.04
CA SER A 190 15.68 -11.14 -9.61
C SER A 190 14.48 -10.70 -10.47
N SER A 191 13.60 -11.63 -10.84
CA SER A 191 12.45 -11.34 -11.68
C SER A 191 11.14 -11.94 -11.13
N PHE A 192 10.02 -11.43 -11.62
CA PHE A 192 8.69 -11.96 -11.26
C PHE A 192 8.52 -13.39 -11.76
N TYR A 193 9.06 -13.71 -12.95
CA TYR A 193 9.07 -15.08 -13.47
C TYR A 193 9.81 -16.04 -12.53
N GLU A 194 11.02 -15.66 -12.09
CA GLU A 194 11.81 -16.49 -11.16
C GLU A 194 11.13 -16.64 -9.81
N LYS A 195 10.45 -15.60 -9.32
CA LYS A 195 9.63 -15.65 -8.11
C LYS A 195 8.48 -16.65 -8.25
N ILE A 196 7.72 -16.60 -9.34
CA ILE A 196 6.64 -17.56 -9.61
C ILE A 196 7.22 -18.98 -9.70
N ALA A 197 8.34 -19.17 -10.39
CA ALA A 197 8.99 -20.47 -10.51
C ALA A 197 9.43 -21.02 -9.14
N TYR A 198 10.06 -20.19 -8.30
CA TYR A 198 10.42 -20.56 -6.95
C TYR A 198 9.19 -20.92 -6.12
N CYS A 199 8.17 -20.07 -6.08
CA CYS A 199 6.95 -20.32 -5.33
C CYS A 199 6.17 -21.55 -5.82
N THR A 200 6.25 -21.86 -7.12
CA THR A 200 5.66 -23.08 -7.68
C THR A 200 6.39 -24.33 -7.18
N LYS A 201 7.72 -24.29 -7.13
CA LYS A 201 8.55 -25.38 -6.60
C LYS A 201 8.27 -25.63 -5.12
N GLU A 202 8.06 -24.57 -4.34
CA GLU A 202 7.70 -24.63 -2.92
C GLU A 202 6.23 -25.00 -2.67
N GLY A 203 5.41 -25.23 -3.73
CA GLY A 203 3.99 -25.56 -3.59
C GLY A 203 3.09 -24.40 -3.16
N LEU A 204 3.56 -23.16 -3.25
CA LEU A 204 2.85 -21.94 -2.87
C LEU A 204 2.12 -21.29 -4.05
N TYR A 205 2.57 -21.53 -5.26
CA TYR A 205 1.99 -21.03 -6.51
C TYR A 205 1.55 -22.20 -7.40
N GLY A 206 0.47 -22.02 -8.16
CA GLY A 206 -0.03 -23.06 -9.06
C GLY A 206 0.85 -23.21 -10.30
N ASP A 207 1.28 -24.42 -10.60
CA ASP A 207 2.12 -24.75 -11.76
C ASP A 207 1.44 -24.45 -13.11
N TYR A 208 0.11 -24.36 -13.12
CA TYR A 208 -0.69 -24.02 -14.29
C TYR A 208 -0.39 -22.62 -14.83
N ILE A 209 0.09 -21.69 -14.00
CA ILE A 209 0.49 -20.35 -14.44
C ILE A 209 1.70 -20.47 -15.39
N LEU A 210 2.76 -21.17 -14.98
CA LEU A 210 3.96 -21.37 -15.80
C LEU A 210 3.71 -22.29 -17.02
N LYS A 211 2.67 -23.12 -17.00
CA LYS A 211 2.26 -23.93 -18.14
C LYS A 211 1.51 -23.13 -19.19
N GLN A 212 0.88 -22.05 -18.81
CA GLN A 212 0.04 -21.25 -19.69
C GLN A 212 0.72 -19.95 -20.16
N TYR A 213 1.54 -19.31 -19.32
CA TYR A 213 2.25 -18.09 -19.66
C TYR A 213 3.70 -18.39 -20.01
N ALA A 214 4.16 -17.91 -21.15
CA ALA A 214 5.58 -17.91 -21.49
C ALA A 214 6.35 -16.90 -20.60
N LYS A 215 7.68 -17.09 -20.50
CA LYS A 215 8.52 -16.19 -19.72
C LYS A 215 8.41 -14.75 -20.21
N GLU A 216 8.42 -14.53 -21.51
CA GLU A 216 8.34 -13.23 -22.17
C GLU A 216 7.03 -12.50 -21.82
N GLU A 217 5.92 -13.24 -21.73
CA GLU A 217 4.62 -12.70 -21.32
C GLU A 217 4.63 -12.25 -19.84
N ILE A 218 5.26 -13.02 -18.96
CA ILE A 218 5.40 -12.68 -17.55
C ILE A 218 6.33 -11.48 -17.37
N ASP A 219 7.42 -11.40 -18.12
CA ASP A 219 8.35 -10.26 -18.10
C ASP A 219 7.66 -8.97 -18.61
N GLU A 220 6.79 -9.08 -19.64
CA GLU A 220 5.95 -7.98 -20.10
C GLU A 220 4.97 -7.52 -19.00
N LEU A 221 4.30 -8.45 -18.33
CA LEU A 221 3.40 -8.14 -17.22
C LEU A 221 4.14 -7.53 -16.01
N GLN A 222 5.36 -8.00 -15.72
CA GLN A 222 6.21 -7.40 -14.71
C GLN A 222 6.51 -5.92 -15.00
N SER A 223 6.82 -5.60 -16.26
CA SER A 223 7.09 -4.22 -16.69
C SER A 223 5.88 -3.31 -16.58
N TYR A 224 4.68 -3.88 -16.53
CA TYR A 224 3.42 -3.16 -16.40
C TYR A 224 3.03 -2.84 -14.95
N LEU A 225 3.70 -3.43 -13.94
CA LEU A 225 3.42 -3.16 -12.53
C LEU A 225 3.59 -1.68 -12.18
N LYS A 226 2.72 -1.17 -11.32
CA LYS A 226 2.64 0.24 -10.89
C LYS A 226 2.75 0.34 -9.38
N ASP A 227 3.96 0.38 -8.89
CA ASP A 227 4.28 0.41 -7.45
C ASP A 227 3.65 1.59 -6.70
N GLU A 228 3.42 2.70 -7.40
CA GLU A 228 2.77 3.89 -6.84
C GLU A 228 1.31 3.65 -6.43
N ARG A 229 0.66 2.60 -6.96
CA ARG A 229 -0.72 2.25 -6.58
C ARG A 229 -0.85 1.71 -5.15
N ASP A 230 0.25 1.28 -4.54
CA ASP A 230 0.25 0.92 -3.12
C ASP A 230 -0.10 2.12 -2.22
N GLU A 231 0.04 3.35 -2.71
CA GLU A 231 -0.31 4.57 -2.00
C GLU A 231 -1.83 4.80 -1.86
N LEU A 232 -2.63 4.02 -2.58
CA LEU A 232 -4.09 4.03 -2.47
C LEU A 232 -4.59 3.30 -1.21
N PHE A 233 -3.76 2.44 -0.61
CA PHE A 233 -4.16 1.73 0.60
C PHE A 233 -4.17 2.64 1.82
N THR A 234 -5.17 2.44 2.66
CA THR A 234 -5.13 2.85 4.07
C THR A 234 -4.20 1.93 4.86
N TYR A 235 -3.76 2.33 6.04
CA TYR A 235 -2.90 1.49 6.88
C TYR A 235 -3.57 0.16 7.23
N SER A 236 -4.82 0.22 7.70
CA SER A 236 -5.62 -0.97 8.03
C SER A 236 -5.88 -1.86 6.82
N GLY A 237 -6.12 -1.25 5.64
CA GLY A 237 -6.31 -1.98 4.39
C GLY A 237 -5.04 -2.74 3.96
N LEU A 238 -3.88 -2.10 4.03
CA LEU A 238 -2.61 -2.75 3.69
C LEU A 238 -2.24 -3.85 4.70
N GLU A 239 -2.45 -3.61 6.02
CA GLU A 239 -2.28 -4.66 7.04
C GLU A 239 -3.16 -5.88 6.77
N LEU A 240 -4.42 -5.66 6.36
CA LEU A 240 -5.33 -6.76 6.02
C LEU A 240 -4.80 -7.55 4.82
N VAL A 241 -4.35 -6.86 3.76
CA VAL A 241 -3.77 -7.49 2.57
C VAL A 241 -2.55 -8.31 2.94
N MET A 242 -1.64 -7.77 3.75
CA MET A 242 -0.43 -8.47 4.21
C MET A 242 -0.75 -9.72 5.03
N LYS A 243 -1.73 -9.63 5.93
CA LYS A 243 -2.06 -10.73 6.86
C LYS A 243 -2.87 -11.86 6.20
N ARG A 244 -3.69 -11.55 5.19
CA ARG A 244 -4.66 -12.52 4.65
C ARG A 244 -4.42 -12.95 3.22
N TYR A 245 -3.82 -12.09 2.39
CA TYR A 245 -3.84 -12.30 0.94
C TYR A 245 -2.47 -12.49 0.32
N LEU A 246 -1.42 -11.82 0.82
CA LEU A 246 -0.08 -12.00 0.28
C LEU A 246 0.41 -13.42 0.48
N LEU A 247 1.21 -13.90 -0.47
CA LEU A 247 1.90 -15.19 -0.32
C LEU A 247 2.94 -15.11 0.81
N ILE A 248 2.89 -16.10 1.65
CA ILE A 248 3.86 -16.29 2.73
C ILE A 248 4.60 -17.62 2.56
N SER A 249 5.87 -17.65 2.91
CA SER A 249 6.67 -18.86 2.95
C SER A 249 6.25 -19.78 4.09
N HIS A 250 6.72 -21.03 4.10
CA HIS A 250 6.52 -21.96 5.21
C HIS A 250 7.10 -21.45 6.54
N ASN A 251 8.00 -20.46 6.50
CA ASN A 251 8.56 -19.78 7.66
C ASN A 251 7.84 -18.46 8.00
N HIS A 252 6.62 -18.28 7.52
CA HIS A 252 5.77 -17.09 7.73
C HIS A 252 6.37 -15.76 7.22
N GLU A 253 7.24 -15.83 6.22
CA GLU A 253 7.80 -14.65 5.58
C GLU A 253 6.99 -14.26 4.34
N VAL A 254 6.64 -12.97 4.20
CA VAL A 254 5.92 -12.46 3.01
C VAL A 254 6.83 -12.53 1.77
N LEU A 255 6.33 -13.07 0.66
CA LEU A 255 7.11 -13.32 -0.56
C LEU A 255 6.76 -12.38 -1.73
N GLU A 256 5.66 -11.66 -1.67
CA GLU A 256 5.20 -10.81 -2.76
C GLU A 256 4.74 -9.44 -2.25
N THR A 257 4.73 -8.46 -3.16
CA THR A 257 4.14 -7.14 -2.92
C THR A 257 2.65 -7.15 -3.31
N PRO A 258 1.84 -6.15 -2.88
CA PRO A 258 0.44 -6.05 -3.29
C PRO A 258 0.26 -5.98 -4.81
N GLN A 259 1.17 -5.30 -5.52
CA GLN A 259 1.09 -5.21 -6.97
C GLN A 259 1.37 -6.55 -7.66
N GLU A 260 2.30 -7.34 -7.17
CA GLU A 260 2.56 -8.70 -7.64
C GLU A 260 1.38 -9.63 -7.35
N MET A 261 0.75 -9.50 -6.17
CA MET A 261 -0.48 -10.20 -5.82
C MET A 261 -1.60 -9.91 -6.83
N PHE A 262 -1.88 -8.64 -7.10
CA PHE A 262 -2.93 -8.27 -8.05
C PHE A 262 -2.62 -8.78 -9.46
N MET A 263 -1.37 -8.73 -9.89
CA MET A 263 -0.98 -9.28 -11.19
C MET A 263 -1.14 -10.79 -11.24
N GLY A 264 -0.74 -11.51 -10.20
CA GLY A 264 -0.93 -12.97 -10.13
C GLY A 264 -2.41 -13.38 -10.17
N ILE A 265 -3.28 -12.63 -9.48
CA ILE A 265 -4.74 -12.81 -9.55
C ILE A 265 -5.25 -12.53 -10.97
N ALA A 266 -4.81 -11.43 -11.58
CA ALA A 266 -5.20 -11.05 -12.93
C ALA A 266 -4.77 -12.09 -13.98
N MET A 267 -3.55 -12.62 -13.87
CA MET A 267 -3.06 -13.71 -14.71
C MET A 267 -3.93 -14.96 -14.58
N HIS A 268 -4.32 -15.32 -13.36
CA HIS A 268 -5.22 -16.46 -13.12
C HIS A 268 -6.57 -16.26 -13.80
N LEU A 269 -7.18 -15.09 -13.63
CA LEU A 269 -8.50 -14.79 -14.18
C LEU A 269 -8.50 -14.71 -15.71
N ALA A 270 -7.41 -14.24 -16.30
CA ALA A 270 -7.24 -14.09 -17.74
C ALA A 270 -6.78 -15.39 -18.45
N ILE A 271 -6.51 -16.47 -17.71
CA ILE A 271 -5.80 -17.66 -18.24
C ILE A 271 -6.50 -18.35 -19.41
N LYS A 272 -7.81 -18.22 -19.53
CA LYS A 272 -8.63 -18.80 -20.62
C LYS A 272 -8.93 -17.83 -21.76
N GLU A 273 -8.53 -16.57 -21.62
CA GLU A 273 -8.74 -15.57 -22.65
C GLU A 273 -7.80 -15.78 -23.83
N GLN A 274 -8.27 -15.42 -25.04
CA GLN A 274 -7.48 -15.55 -26.26
C GLN A 274 -6.26 -14.61 -26.23
N ASP A 275 -6.45 -13.37 -25.76
CA ASP A 275 -5.39 -12.39 -25.49
C ASP A 275 -5.21 -12.22 -23.98
N ARG A 276 -4.64 -13.23 -23.35
CA ARG A 276 -4.51 -13.29 -21.88
C ARG A 276 -3.64 -12.18 -21.30
N VAL A 277 -2.62 -11.72 -22.03
CA VAL A 277 -1.73 -10.63 -21.56
C VAL A 277 -2.50 -9.31 -21.54
N TYR A 278 -3.27 -9.01 -22.57
CA TYR A 278 -4.13 -7.85 -22.61
C TYR A 278 -5.15 -7.88 -21.45
N TRP A 279 -5.88 -8.99 -21.29
CA TRP A 279 -6.88 -9.12 -20.25
C TRP A 279 -6.28 -9.11 -18.84
N ALA A 280 -5.12 -9.71 -18.63
CA ALA A 280 -4.41 -9.63 -17.36
C ALA A 280 -4.09 -8.16 -16.99
N LYS A 281 -3.63 -7.34 -17.94
CA LYS A 281 -3.41 -5.91 -17.71
C LYS A 281 -4.70 -5.15 -17.36
N GLN A 282 -5.81 -5.43 -18.06
CA GLN A 282 -7.10 -4.78 -17.80
C GLN A 282 -7.62 -5.15 -16.39
N ILE A 283 -7.56 -6.42 -16.02
CA ILE A 283 -7.99 -6.90 -14.70
C ILE A 283 -7.08 -6.33 -13.62
N TYR A 284 -5.77 -6.35 -13.83
CA TYR A 284 -4.80 -5.74 -12.92
C TYR A 284 -5.11 -4.25 -12.67
N ASP A 285 -5.39 -3.48 -13.71
CA ASP A 285 -5.71 -2.06 -13.59
C ASP A 285 -6.95 -1.83 -12.71
N ILE A 286 -7.98 -2.62 -12.87
CA ILE A 286 -9.21 -2.51 -12.09
C ILE A 286 -8.97 -2.88 -10.63
N LEU A 287 -8.24 -3.95 -10.37
CA LEU A 287 -7.95 -4.45 -9.02
C LEU A 287 -6.97 -3.54 -8.27
N SER A 288 -5.84 -3.20 -8.91
CA SER A 288 -4.77 -2.41 -8.28
C SER A 288 -5.14 -0.94 -8.08
N MET A 289 -6.09 -0.41 -8.86
CA MET A 289 -6.70 0.91 -8.67
C MET A 289 -7.83 0.89 -7.61
N LEU A 290 -8.06 -0.26 -6.96
CA LEU A 290 -9.11 -0.48 -5.95
C LEU A 290 -10.53 -0.13 -6.45
N LYS A 291 -10.78 -0.23 -7.77
CA LYS A 291 -12.10 0.02 -8.37
C LYS A 291 -13.08 -1.13 -8.13
N VAL A 292 -12.55 -2.34 -7.96
CA VAL A 292 -13.30 -3.56 -7.65
C VAL A 292 -12.58 -4.31 -6.54
N THR A 293 -13.33 -4.78 -5.56
CA THR A 293 -12.86 -5.69 -4.52
C THR A 293 -13.38 -7.08 -4.82
N MET A 294 -12.47 -8.05 -4.93
CA MET A 294 -12.82 -9.45 -5.15
C MET A 294 -13.18 -10.14 -3.82
N ALA A 295 -13.91 -11.25 -3.92
CA ALA A 295 -14.19 -12.09 -2.76
C ALA A 295 -12.91 -12.65 -2.13
N THR A 296 -12.92 -12.87 -0.81
CA THR A 296 -11.77 -13.41 -0.06
C THR A 296 -11.15 -14.65 -0.72
N PRO A 297 -11.92 -15.68 -1.15
CA PRO A 297 -11.31 -16.84 -1.80
C PRO A 297 -10.59 -16.50 -3.11
N THR A 298 -11.10 -15.54 -3.90
CA THR A 298 -10.42 -15.08 -5.12
C THR A 298 -9.10 -14.40 -4.77
N MET A 299 -9.10 -13.48 -3.81
CA MET A 299 -7.90 -12.77 -3.37
C MET A 299 -6.84 -13.72 -2.79
N SER A 300 -7.27 -14.72 -2.03
CA SER A 300 -6.37 -15.67 -1.37
C SER A 300 -5.87 -16.78 -2.28
N ASN A 301 -6.70 -17.30 -3.19
CA ASN A 301 -6.46 -18.58 -3.84
C ASN A 301 -6.21 -18.51 -5.36
N ALA A 302 -6.55 -17.39 -6.04
CA ALA A 302 -6.53 -17.31 -7.50
C ALA A 302 -5.21 -17.74 -8.17
N ARG A 303 -4.09 -17.65 -7.48
CA ARG A 303 -2.76 -18.03 -8.02
C ARG A 303 -2.14 -19.25 -7.34
N LYS A 304 -2.82 -19.82 -6.32
CA LYS A 304 -2.32 -20.96 -5.55
C LYS A 304 -2.61 -22.29 -6.27
N PRO A 305 -1.96 -23.39 -5.86
CA PRO A 305 -2.22 -24.73 -6.43
C PRO A 305 -3.68 -25.14 -6.28
N TYR A 306 -4.26 -24.86 -5.14
CA TYR A 306 -5.68 -25.05 -4.87
C TYR A 306 -6.42 -23.73 -5.01
N HIS A 307 -7.13 -23.55 -6.11
CA HIS A 307 -7.71 -22.28 -6.52
C HIS A 307 -9.26 -22.28 -6.51
N GLN A 308 -9.86 -22.64 -5.37
CA GLN A 308 -11.28 -22.44 -5.13
C GLN A 308 -11.57 -20.94 -4.96
N LEU A 309 -12.43 -20.33 -5.81
CA LEU A 309 -12.65 -18.88 -5.85
C LEU A 309 -14.02 -18.43 -5.36
N SER A 310 -14.98 -19.35 -5.20
CA SER A 310 -16.35 -19.02 -4.77
C SER A 310 -16.39 -18.76 -3.27
N SER A 311 -17.07 -17.67 -2.87
CA SER A 311 -17.22 -17.32 -1.46
C SER A 311 -18.50 -17.86 -0.82
N CYS A 312 -19.54 -18.14 -1.61
CA CYS A 312 -20.87 -18.46 -1.12
C CYS A 312 -21.39 -19.72 -1.78
N PHE A 313 -21.87 -20.63 -0.94
CA PHE A 313 -22.48 -21.90 -1.32
C PHE A 313 -23.84 -22.04 -0.64
N ILE A 314 -24.73 -22.82 -1.24
CA ILE A 314 -26.05 -23.15 -0.68
C ILE A 314 -26.21 -24.66 -0.71
N ASP A 315 -26.67 -25.25 0.40
CA ASP A 315 -27.00 -26.64 0.50
C ASP A 315 -28.42 -26.82 1.11
N THR A 316 -29.13 -27.87 0.68
CA THR A 316 -30.43 -28.27 1.24
C THR A 316 -30.27 -29.57 1.99
N VAL A 317 -30.50 -29.52 3.29
CA VAL A 317 -30.38 -30.67 4.18
C VAL A 317 -31.64 -31.53 4.11
N ASP A 318 -31.52 -32.74 3.58
CA ASP A 318 -32.62 -33.70 3.54
C ASP A 318 -32.76 -34.47 4.86
N ASP A 319 -34.01 -34.97 5.14
CA ASP A 319 -34.39 -35.55 6.42
C ASP A 319 -33.95 -37.03 6.60
N THR A 320 -32.68 -37.31 6.34
CA THR A 320 -32.06 -38.61 6.67
C THR A 320 -30.73 -38.38 7.38
N LEU A 321 -30.36 -39.28 8.30
CA LEU A 321 -29.09 -39.16 9.01
C LEU A 321 -27.89 -39.05 8.06
N SER A 322 -27.86 -39.86 7.01
CA SER A 322 -26.80 -39.87 6.01
C SER A 322 -26.67 -38.52 5.28
N ASN A 323 -27.82 -37.94 4.84
CA ASN A 323 -27.80 -36.67 4.11
C ASN A 323 -27.46 -35.49 5.02
N ILE A 324 -27.94 -35.50 6.28
CA ILE A 324 -27.59 -34.46 7.25
C ILE A 324 -26.06 -34.43 7.44
N TYR A 325 -25.42 -35.59 7.69
CA TYR A 325 -23.98 -35.64 7.88
C TYR A 325 -23.23 -35.34 6.59
N LYS A 326 -23.72 -35.71 5.40
CA LYS A 326 -23.13 -35.34 4.13
C LYS A 326 -23.15 -33.80 3.94
N SER A 327 -24.25 -33.14 4.30
CA SER A 327 -24.31 -31.68 4.26
C SER A 327 -23.35 -31.03 5.25
N ILE A 328 -23.13 -31.60 6.42
CA ILE A 328 -22.15 -31.16 7.41
C ILE A 328 -20.71 -31.34 6.88
N ASP A 329 -20.41 -32.48 6.24
CA ASP A 329 -19.10 -32.68 5.59
C ASP A 329 -18.87 -31.69 4.46
N ASN A 330 -19.85 -31.49 3.57
CA ASN A 330 -19.79 -30.47 2.52
C ASN A 330 -19.50 -29.09 3.12
N PHE A 331 -20.20 -28.72 4.20
CA PHE A 331 -19.95 -27.48 4.92
C PHE A 331 -18.51 -27.38 5.44
N ALA A 332 -17.99 -28.43 6.07
CA ALA A 332 -16.62 -28.48 6.58
C ALA A 332 -15.59 -28.30 5.46
N GLN A 333 -15.76 -28.99 4.31
CA GLN A 333 -14.88 -28.88 3.16
C GLN A 333 -14.90 -27.48 2.53
N VAL A 334 -16.08 -26.86 2.41
CA VAL A 334 -16.22 -25.49 1.91
C VAL A 334 -15.55 -24.50 2.88
N SER A 335 -15.81 -24.64 4.18
CA SER A 335 -15.23 -23.78 5.22
C SER A 335 -13.71 -23.83 5.25
N LYS A 336 -13.10 -25.01 5.15
CA LYS A 336 -11.64 -25.21 5.06
C LYS A 336 -10.97 -24.35 3.97
N HIS A 337 -11.69 -24.11 2.86
CA HIS A 337 -11.16 -23.35 1.74
C HIS A 337 -11.66 -21.89 1.69
N GLY A 338 -12.14 -21.36 2.82
CA GLY A 338 -12.54 -19.97 2.97
C GLY A 338 -13.90 -19.62 2.38
N GLY A 339 -14.70 -20.64 1.99
CA GLY A 339 -16.08 -20.43 1.53
C GLY A 339 -17.08 -20.43 2.69
N GLY A 340 -18.16 -19.66 2.57
CA GLY A 340 -19.31 -19.70 3.46
C GLY A 340 -20.43 -20.55 2.85
N MET A 341 -21.19 -21.28 3.68
CA MET A 341 -22.33 -22.10 3.21
C MET A 341 -23.61 -21.75 3.95
N GLY A 342 -24.63 -21.38 3.20
CA GLY A 342 -26.00 -21.30 3.69
C GLY A 342 -26.66 -22.68 3.65
N MET A 343 -27.16 -23.16 4.78
CA MET A 343 -27.82 -24.48 4.89
C MET A 343 -29.31 -24.33 5.15
N TYR A 344 -30.14 -24.91 4.28
CA TYR A 344 -31.57 -24.91 4.43
C TYR A 344 -32.05 -26.19 5.11
N PHE A 345 -32.61 -26.07 6.32
CA PHE A 345 -33.06 -27.17 7.16
C PHE A 345 -34.59 -27.40 7.10
N GLY A 346 -35.33 -26.69 6.25
CA GLY A 346 -36.78 -26.77 6.20
C GLY A 346 -37.38 -28.14 5.82
N LYS A 347 -36.51 -29.05 5.31
CA LYS A 347 -36.93 -30.44 5.04
C LYS A 347 -36.76 -31.38 6.24
N VAL A 348 -35.98 -30.98 7.23
CA VAL A 348 -35.74 -31.79 8.43
C VAL A 348 -36.97 -31.76 9.30
N ARG A 349 -37.44 -32.94 9.72
CA ARG A 349 -38.65 -33.12 10.53
C ARG A 349 -38.64 -32.29 11.81
N ALA A 350 -39.82 -31.83 12.20
CA ALA A 350 -40.01 -31.04 13.42
C ALA A 350 -39.76 -31.84 14.70
N ASN A 351 -39.55 -31.11 15.79
CA ASN A 351 -39.51 -31.74 17.12
C ASN A 351 -40.84 -32.43 17.42
N GLY A 352 -40.77 -33.64 17.98
CA GLY A 352 -41.97 -34.44 18.29
C GLY A 352 -42.55 -35.21 17.10
N SER A 353 -41.95 -35.12 15.90
CA SER A 353 -42.36 -35.95 14.76
C SER A 353 -42.08 -37.45 15.01
N ASP A 354 -42.75 -38.30 14.24
CA ASP A 354 -42.55 -39.77 14.27
C ASP A 354 -41.15 -40.16 13.70
N ILE A 355 -40.52 -41.16 14.33
CA ILE A 355 -39.36 -41.86 13.80
C ILE A 355 -39.64 -43.36 13.85
N ARG A 356 -39.78 -44.01 12.71
CA ARG A 356 -40.01 -45.45 12.58
C ARG A 356 -41.25 -45.94 13.34
N GLY A 357 -42.35 -45.16 13.38
CA GLY A 357 -43.59 -45.48 14.08
C GLY A 357 -43.56 -45.12 15.56
N PHE A 358 -42.52 -44.47 16.06
CA PHE A 358 -42.46 -43.96 17.45
C PHE A 358 -42.83 -42.47 17.44
N GLU A 359 -44.03 -42.12 17.88
CA GLU A 359 -44.50 -40.75 18.03
C GLU A 359 -43.63 -39.99 19.06
N GLY A 360 -43.38 -38.71 18.81
CA GLY A 360 -42.63 -37.85 19.72
C GLY A 360 -41.12 -38.08 19.76
N ALA A 361 -40.57 -38.98 18.94
CA ALA A 361 -39.17 -39.40 19.02
C ALA A 361 -38.20 -38.38 18.40
N ALA A 362 -38.63 -37.52 17.47
CA ALA A 362 -37.77 -36.59 16.80
C ALA A 362 -37.33 -35.43 17.71
N GLY A 363 -36.01 -35.14 17.74
CA GLY A 363 -35.46 -34.03 18.51
C GLY A 363 -35.50 -32.67 17.79
N GLY A 364 -35.99 -32.63 16.54
CA GLY A 364 -36.10 -31.42 15.72
C GLY A 364 -34.77 -30.87 15.19
N VAL A 365 -34.84 -29.75 14.50
CA VAL A 365 -33.74 -29.14 13.74
C VAL A 365 -32.67 -28.47 14.60
N ILE A 366 -33.01 -27.98 15.80
CA ILE A 366 -32.09 -27.16 16.62
C ILE A 366 -30.80 -27.91 16.98
N ARG A 367 -30.88 -29.21 17.22
CA ARG A 367 -29.72 -30.05 17.52
C ARG A 367 -28.73 -30.12 16.35
N TRP A 368 -29.26 -30.18 15.14
CA TRP A 368 -28.47 -30.21 13.90
C TRP A 368 -27.82 -28.86 13.62
N ILE A 369 -28.54 -27.73 13.81
CA ILE A 369 -27.96 -26.38 13.70
C ILE A 369 -26.83 -26.18 14.69
N LYS A 370 -26.97 -26.67 15.93
CA LYS A 370 -25.89 -26.63 16.93
C LYS A 370 -24.67 -27.40 16.46
N LEU A 371 -24.83 -28.60 15.89
CA LEU A 371 -23.71 -29.40 15.38
C LEU A 371 -22.99 -28.69 14.23
N VAL A 372 -23.71 -28.04 13.32
CA VAL A 372 -23.10 -27.21 12.25
C VAL A 372 -22.33 -26.03 12.83
N ASN A 373 -22.88 -25.36 13.85
CA ASN A 373 -22.17 -24.25 14.51
C ASN A 373 -20.89 -24.72 15.20
N ASP A 374 -20.92 -25.89 15.87
CA ASP A 374 -19.75 -26.47 16.49
C ASP A 374 -18.72 -26.91 15.43
N THR A 375 -19.17 -27.44 14.29
CA THR A 375 -18.31 -27.73 13.12
C THR A 375 -17.65 -26.49 12.58
N ALA A 376 -18.38 -25.36 12.47
CA ALA A 376 -17.84 -24.08 12.01
C ALA A 376 -16.68 -23.56 12.88
N THR A 377 -16.76 -23.82 14.20
CA THR A 377 -15.70 -23.42 15.13
C THR A 377 -14.53 -24.41 15.18
N ALA A 378 -14.77 -25.66 14.81
CA ALA A 378 -13.76 -26.71 14.82
C ALA A 378 -12.89 -26.75 13.55
N VAL A 379 -13.41 -26.21 12.44
CA VAL A 379 -12.69 -26.20 11.15
C VAL A 379 -11.90 -24.90 11.01
N ASP A 380 -10.57 -25.01 11.01
CA ASP A 380 -9.70 -23.88 10.74
C ASP A 380 -9.90 -23.41 9.30
N GLN A 381 -10.17 -22.11 9.16
CA GLN A 381 -10.26 -21.42 7.86
C GLN A 381 -8.89 -20.88 7.46
N LEU A 382 -8.69 -20.69 6.17
CA LEU A 382 -7.51 -20.07 5.58
C LEU A 382 -7.14 -18.75 6.24
#